data_3ebea58b2a11fe8ea3217a816d96d6db
#
_entry.id   3ebea58b2a11fe8ea3217a816d96d6db
#
_cell.length_a   1.000
_cell.length_b   1.000
_cell.length_c   1.000
_cell.angle_alpha   90.00
_cell.angle_beta   90.00
_cell.angle_gamma   90.00
#
_symmetry.space_group_name_H-M   'P 1'
#
loop_
_entity.id
_entity.type
_entity.pdbx_description
1 polymer ?
#
loop_
_entity_poly.entity_id
_entity_poly.type
_entity_poly.pdbx_seq_one_letter_code
_entity_poly.pdbx_strand_id
1 'polypeptide(L)'
;MSAYEITDHHLDVVVVGAGGAGLRATLGMATSGLRTACITKVFPTRSHTVAAQGGIGAALNNMGEGDNWKFHMYDTVKGSDWLGDQDAIEYMCREAIPSVIELEHYGCLLYTSPSPRDNTL
;
A
#
# COMPACT_ATOMS: atom_id res chain seq x y z
N MET A 1 32.69 11.80 -29.37
CA MET A 1 32.28 10.39 -29.10
C MET A 1 31.58 10.35 -27.74
N SER A 2 30.34 9.88 -27.67
CA SER A 2 29.71 9.65 -26.36
C SER A 2 30.38 8.44 -25.71
N ALA A 3 30.73 8.56 -24.43
CA ALA A 3 31.38 7.50 -23.66
C ALA A 3 30.43 6.33 -23.33
N TYR A 4 29.16 6.44 -23.67
CA TYR A 4 28.10 5.47 -23.39
C TYR A 4 26.99 5.58 -24.42
N GLU A 5 26.27 4.47 -24.59
CA GLU A 5 25.08 4.40 -25.45
C GLU A 5 23.87 4.96 -24.68
N ILE A 6 23.07 5.78 -25.37
CA ILE A 6 21.81 6.31 -24.84
C ILE A 6 20.67 5.63 -25.56
N THR A 7 19.76 5.03 -24.79
CA THR A 7 18.54 4.45 -25.31
C THR A 7 17.33 5.29 -24.84
N ASP A 8 16.58 5.81 -25.81
CA ASP A 8 15.38 6.61 -25.51
C ASP A 8 14.14 5.73 -25.46
N HIS A 9 13.34 5.93 -24.42
CA HIS A 9 12.06 5.26 -24.25
C HIS A 9 10.94 6.31 -24.23
N HIS A 10 9.87 6.07 -24.97
CA HIS A 10 8.69 6.95 -25.03
C HIS A 10 7.50 6.25 -24.40
N LEU A 11 7.04 6.79 -23.28
CA LEU A 11 6.00 6.22 -22.44
C LEU A 11 4.95 7.28 -22.10
N ASP A 12 3.76 6.83 -21.72
CA ASP A 12 2.69 7.73 -21.30
C ASP A 12 2.84 8.09 -19.82
N VAL A 13 3.33 7.15 -19.02
CA VAL A 13 3.50 7.31 -17.56
C VAL A 13 4.81 6.69 -17.09
N VAL A 14 5.49 7.39 -16.20
CA VAL A 14 6.64 6.86 -15.47
C VAL A 14 6.34 6.94 -13.97
N VAL A 15 6.35 5.79 -13.30
CA VAL A 15 6.20 5.69 -11.85
C VAL A 15 7.58 5.51 -11.23
N VAL A 16 7.94 6.37 -10.31
CA VAL A 16 9.23 6.31 -9.62
C VAL A 16 9.05 5.68 -8.24
N GLY A 17 9.54 4.48 -8.10
CA GLY A 17 9.44 3.67 -6.89
C GLY A 17 8.55 2.44 -7.08
N ALA A 18 9.06 1.26 -6.70
CA ALA A 18 8.37 -0.02 -6.81
C ALA A 18 8.10 -0.67 -5.45
N GLY A 19 7.74 0.14 -4.46
CA GLY A 19 7.11 -0.32 -3.22
C GLY A 19 5.62 -0.58 -3.45
N GLY A 20 4.86 -0.79 -2.39
CA GLY A 20 3.42 -1.07 -2.48
C GLY A 20 2.64 0.01 -3.22
N ALA A 21 2.90 1.27 -2.91
CA ALA A 21 2.23 2.40 -3.55
C ALA A 21 2.58 2.49 -5.05
N GLY A 22 3.87 2.39 -5.38
CA GLY A 22 4.33 2.48 -6.78
C GLY A 22 3.84 1.32 -7.64
N LEU A 23 3.86 0.10 -7.13
CA LEU A 23 3.34 -1.07 -7.84
C LEU A 23 1.83 -0.98 -8.06
N ARG A 24 1.08 -0.51 -7.06
CA ARG A 24 -0.36 -0.33 -7.22
C ARG A 24 -0.69 0.75 -8.26
N ALA A 25 0.03 1.86 -8.24
CA ALA A 25 -0.11 2.91 -9.25
C ALA A 25 0.24 2.39 -10.65
N THR A 26 1.33 1.65 -10.78
CA THR A 26 1.76 1.04 -12.06
C THR A 26 0.69 0.09 -12.59
N LEU A 27 0.13 -0.76 -11.75
CA LEU A 27 -0.95 -1.66 -12.13
C LEU A 27 -2.17 -0.87 -12.63
N GLY A 28 -2.59 0.16 -11.90
CA GLY A 28 -3.72 1.00 -12.28
C GLY A 28 -3.53 1.70 -13.63
N MET A 29 -2.35 2.26 -13.87
CA MET A 29 -2.02 2.92 -15.14
C MET A 29 -1.96 1.93 -16.30
N ALA A 30 -1.33 0.77 -16.09
CA ALA A 30 -1.24 -0.27 -17.11
C ALA A 30 -2.60 -0.85 -17.47
N THR A 31 -3.45 -1.11 -16.50
CA THR A 31 -4.82 -1.61 -16.73
C THR A 31 -5.72 -0.59 -17.41
N SER A 32 -5.39 0.71 -17.29
CA SER A 32 -6.07 1.78 -18.02
C SER A 32 -5.61 1.92 -19.48
N GLY A 33 -4.72 1.04 -19.95
CA GLY A 33 -4.22 1.04 -21.32
C GLY A 33 -3.07 1.99 -21.59
N LEU A 34 -2.50 2.61 -20.57
CA LEU A 34 -1.35 3.50 -20.69
C LEU A 34 -0.05 2.72 -20.73
N ARG A 35 0.87 3.14 -21.62
CA ARG A 35 2.23 2.58 -21.65
C ARG A 35 2.98 3.08 -20.43
N THR A 36 3.21 2.22 -19.48
CA THR A 36 3.72 2.58 -18.16
C THR A 36 5.06 1.92 -17.89
N ALA A 37 6.01 2.70 -17.38
CA ALA A 37 7.25 2.20 -16.80
C ALA A 37 7.25 2.45 -15.30
N CYS A 38 7.82 1.50 -14.55
CA CYS A 38 8.10 1.67 -13.13
C CYS A 38 9.62 1.64 -12.94
N ILE A 39 10.18 2.74 -12.44
CA ILE A 39 11.61 2.87 -12.19
C ILE A 39 11.86 2.64 -10.70
N THR A 40 12.78 1.76 -10.39
CA THR A 40 13.11 1.43 -8.99
C THR A 40 14.60 1.34 -8.78
N LYS A 41 15.04 1.74 -7.59
CA LYS A 41 16.43 1.63 -7.17
C LYS A 41 16.83 0.18 -6.89
N VAL A 42 15.92 -0.60 -6.31
CA VAL A 42 16.14 -1.99 -5.94
C VAL A 42 15.03 -2.86 -6.54
N PHE A 43 15.29 -4.16 -6.60
CA PHE A 43 14.27 -5.10 -7.06
C PHE A 43 12.98 -4.97 -6.20
N PRO A 44 11.78 -5.02 -6.79
CA PRO A 44 10.52 -4.77 -6.05
C PRO A 44 10.33 -5.59 -4.78
N THR A 45 10.82 -6.84 -4.76
CA THR A 45 10.77 -7.72 -3.58
C THR A 45 11.71 -7.32 -2.45
N ARG A 46 12.50 -6.26 -2.65
CA ARG A 46 13.38 -5.67 -1.63
C ARG A 46 12.79 -4.40 -1.02
N SER A 47 11.56 -4.05 -1.34
CA SER A 47 10.88 -2.89 -0.79
C SER A 47 10.54 -3.06 0.70
N HIS A 48 10.34 -1.95 1.40
CA HIS A 48 9.86 -1.99 2.79
C HIS A 48 8.48 -2.63 2.92
N THR A 49 7.64 -2.52 1.90
CA THR A 49 6.34 -3.20 1.87
C THR A 49 6.50 -4.72 1.96
N VAL A 50 7.42 -5.29 1.20
CA VAL A 50 7.71 -6.74 1.23
C VAL A 50 8.47 -7.14 2.51
N ALA A 51 9.33 -6.26 3.02
CA ALA A 51 10.08 -6.49 4.24
C ALA A 51 9.22 -6.39 5.52
N ALA A 52 8.03 -5.80 5.43
CA ALA A 52 7.11 -5.71 6.56
C ALA A 52 6.64 -7.12 6.98
N GLN A 53 6.49 -7.31 8.30
CA GLN A 53 6.15 -8.62 8.86
C GLN A 53 4.64 -8.87 8.94
N GLY A 54 3.89 -8.18 8.14
CA GLY A 54 2.70 -8.77 7.90
C GLY A 54 1.37 -8.16 8.09
N GLY A 55 1.10 -7.32 9.01
CA GLY A 55 -0.25 -6.83 9.23
C GLY A 55 -0.62 -5.67 8.32
N ILE A 56 -1.85 -5.62 7.89
CA ILE A 56 -2.45 -4.43 7.30
C ILE A 56 -3.66 -4.01 8.15
N GLY A 57 -3.69 -2.75 8.58
CA GLY A 57 -4.77 -2.20 9.39
C GLY A 57 -5.96 -1.76 8.53
N ALA A 58 -7.12 -2.31 8.82
CA ALA A 58 -8.38 -1.87 8.22
C ALA A 58 -9.56 -2.20 9.14
N ALA A 59 -10.51 -1.30 9.22
CA ALA A 59 -11.69 -1.47 10.06
C ALA A 59 -12.78 -2.30 9.36
N LEU A 60 -12.56 -3.60 9.24
CA LEU A 60 -13.48 -4.54 8.58
C LEU A 60 -14.61 -5.03 9.49
N ASN A 61 -14.53 -4.74 10.78
CA ASN A 61 -15.49 -5.24 11.78
C ASN A 61 -15.63 -6.78 11.79
N ASN A 62 -14.53 -7.49 11.57
CA ASN A 62 -14.52 -8.95 11.48
C ASN A 62 -14.98 -9.64 12.76
N MET A 63 -14.74 -9.00 13.92
CA MET A 63 -15.11 -9.54 15.23
C MET A 63 -16.55 -9.18 15.65
N GLY A 64 -17.24 -8.37 14.88
CA GLY A 64 -18.62 -7.97 15.19
C GLY A 64 -18.76 -7.05 16.40
N GLU A 65 -17.70 -6.36 16.82
CA GLU A 65 -17.66 -5.49 18.01
C GLU A 65 -17.99 -4.03 17.72
N GLY A 66 -18.46 -3.71 16.51
CA GLY A 66 -18.83 -2.35 16.12
C GLY A 66 -17.66 -1.49 15.65
N ASP A 67 -16.56 -2.08 15.21
CA ASP A 67 -15.43 -1.36 14.66
C ASP A 67 -15.80 -0.64 13.35
N ASN A 68 -15.19 0.54 13.16
CA ASN A 68 -15.38 1.33 11.95
C ASN A 68 -14.15 2.21 11.67
N TRP A 69 -14.09 2.80 10.48
CA TRP A 69 -12.96 3.61 10.05
C TRP A 69 -12.70 4.84 10.95
N LYS A 70 -13.69 5.33 11.68
CA LYS A 70 -13.51 6.49 12.58
C LYS A 70 -12.61 6.16 13.77
N PHE A 71 -12.72 4.96 14.31
CA PHE A 71 -11.79 4.48 15.36
C PHE A 71 -10.39 4.32 14.79
N HIS A 72 -10.26 3.76 13.60
CA HIS A 72 -8.98 3.65 12.91
C HIS A 72 -8.35 5.03 12.68
N MET A 73 -9.13 6.01 12.22
CA MET A 73 -8.68 7.38 12.07
C MET A 73 -8.23 8.00 13.41
N TYR A 74 -9.01 7.84 14.45
CA TYR A 74 -8.66 8.37 15.78
C TYR A 74 -7.33 7.80 16.28
N ASP A 75 -7.15 6.48 16.19
CA ASP A 75 -5.93 5.81 16.62
C ASP A 75 -4.72 6.28 15.80
N THR A 76 -4.88 6.48 14.51
CA THR A 76 -3.82 6.95 13.63
C THR A 76 -3.45 8.41 13.91
N VAL A 77 -4.40 9.29 14.08
CA VAL A 77 -4.16 10.70 14.43
C VAL A 77 -3.45 10.78 15.78
N LYS A 78 -3.92 10.03 16.77
CA LYS A 78 -3.28 9.96 18.09
C LYS A 78 -1.88 9.37 18.01
N GLY A 79 -1.69 8.30 17.24
CA GLY A 79 -0.39 7.66 17.05
C GLY A 79 0.62 8.54 16.33
N SER A 80 0.18 9.51 15.54
CA SER A 80 1.02 10.52 14.90
C SER A 80 1.30 11.74 15.78
N ASP A 81 1.00 11.68 17.07
CA ASP A 81 1.12 12.80 18.01
C ASP A 81 0.36 14.06 17.58
N TRP A 82 -0.75 13.88 16.87
CA TRP A 82 -1.62 14.95 16.32
C TRP A 82 -0.91 15.81 15.24
N LEU A 83 0.22 15.35 14.74
CA LEU A 83 1.00 16.05 13.70
C LEU A 83 0.65 15.61 12.28
N GLY A 84 -0.06 14.50 12.11
CA GLY A 84 -0.43 13.99 10.80
C GLY A 84 -1.45 14.86 10.08
N ASP A 85 -1.45 14.81 8.75
CA ASP A 85 -2.49 15.42 7.93
C ASP A 85 -3.79 14.61 8.11
N GLN A 86 -4.77 15.23 8.74
CA GLN A 86 -6.01 14.55 9.12
C GLN A 86 -6.87 14.19 7.90
N ASP A 87 -6.85 14.97 6.83
CA ASP A 87 -7.57 14.66 5.60
C ASP A 87 -6.97 13.44 4.91
N ALA A 88 -5.65 13.37 4.85
CA ALA A 88 -4.94 12.20 4.30
C ALA A 88 -5.17 10.95 5.16
N ILE A 89 -5.18 11.08 6.47
CA ILE A 89 -5.45 9.99 7.41
C ILE A 89 -6.89 9.49 7.25
N GLU A 90 -7.87 10.37 7.15
CA GLU A 90 -9.26 10.00 6.91
C GLU A 90 -9.39 9.21 5.61
N TYR A 91 -8.82 9.72 4.54
CA TYR A 91 -8.81 9.05 3.23
C TYR A 91 -8.21 7.64 3.34
N MET A 92 -7.02 7.54 3.95
CA MET A 92 -6.35 6.26 4.16
C MET A 92 -7.23 5.26 4.93
N CYS A 93 -7.81 5.68 6.04
CA CYS A 93 -8.61 4.80 6.88
C CYS A 93 -9.90 4.33 6.21
N ARG A 94 -10.53 5.19 5.42
CA ARG A 94 -11.72 4.83 4.63
C ARG A 94 -11.37 3.90 3.48
N GLU A 95 -10.30 4.21 2.74
CA GLU A 95 -9.87 3.42 1.58
C GLU A 95 -9.15 2.12 1.96
N ALA A 96 -8.69 1.98 3.20
CA ALA A 96 -8.11 0.73 3.67
C ALA A 96 -9.07 -0.44 3.55
N ILE A 97 -10.36 -0.21 3.77
CA ILE A 97 -11.39 -1.26 3.71
C ILE A 97 -11.48 -1.88 2.31
N PRO A 98 -11.77 -1.12 1.23
CA PRO A 98 -11.79 -1.69 -0.11
C PRO A 98 -10.40 -2.17 -0.57
N SER A 99 -9.32 -1.55 -0.11
CA SER A 99 -7.96 -1.94 -0.49
C SER A 99 -7.57 -3.32 0.03
N VAL A 100 -7.98 -3.68 1.25
CA VAL A 100 -7.75 -5.03 1.80
C VAL A 100 -8.51 -6.08 0.99
N ILE A 101 -9.75 -5.79 0.63
CA ILE A 101 -10.57 -6.68 -0.21
C ILE A 101 -9.94 -6.84 -1.60
N GLU A 102 -9.41 -5.76 -2.17
CA GLU A 102 -8.69 -5.79 -3.45
C GLU A 102 -7.46 -6.70 -3.38
N LEU A 103 -6.66 -6.59 -2.30
CA LEU A 103 -5.50 -7.46 -2.08
C LEU A 103 -5.90 -8.95 -2.00
N GLU A 104 -7.00 -9.25 -1.36
CA GLU A 104 -7.55 -10.61 -1.32
C GLU A 104 -7.91 -11.11 -2.72
N HIS A 105 -8.53 -10.27 -3.54
CA HIS A 105 -8.84 -10.57 -4.94
C HIS A 105 -7.61 -10.79 -5.81
N TYR A 106 -6.48 -10.19 -5.46
CA TYR A 106 -5.19 -10.46 -6.12
C TYR A 106 -4.55 -11.79 -5.72
N GLY A 107 -5.17 -12.52 -4.80
CA GLY A 107 -4.70 -13.82 -4.34
C GLY A 107 -3.94 -13.79 -3.01
N CYS A 108 -3.90 -12.66 -2.31
CA CYS A 108 -3.33 -12.60 -0.98
C CYS A 108 -4.19 -13.40 0.01
N LEU A 109 -3.56 -14.31 0.74
CA LEU A 109 -4.21 -15.00 1.84
C LEU A 109 -4.18 -14.13 3.09
N LEU A 110 -5.32 -13.50 3.39
CA LEU A 110 -5.49 -12.64 4.56
C LEU A 110 -6.30 -13.36 5.64
N TYR A 111 -5.91 -13.13 6.88
CA TYR A 111 -6.64 -13.64 8.04
C TYR A 111 -6.62 -12.63 9.18
N THR A 112 -7.60 -12.71 10.06
CA THR A 112 -7.71 -11.80 11.21
C THR A 112 -6.76 -12.17 12.33
N SER A 113 -6.15 -11.17 12.95
CA SER A 113 -5.52 -11.32 14.27
C SER A 113 -6.58 -11.59 15.37
N PRO A 114 -6.20 -12.24 16.47
CA PRO A 114 -4.82 -12.52 16.88
C PRO A 114 -4.24 -13.78 16.26
N SER A 115 -2.97 -13.69 15.84
CA SER A 115 -2.17 -14.87 15.59
C SER A 115 -1.40 -15.27 16.86
N PRO A 116 -0.89 -16.50 16.96
CA PRO A 116 -0.03 -16.88 18.10
C PRO A 116 1.19 -15.98 18.29
N ARG A 117 1.63 -15.28 17.26
CA ARG A 117 2.73 -14.30 17.33
C ARG A 117 2.32 -13.00 18.00
N ASP A 118 1.07 -12.59 17.83
CA ASP A 118 0.58 -11.31 18.36
C ASP A 118 0.36 -11.39 19.89
N ASN A 119 0.23 -12.60 20.41
CA ASN A 119 0.05 -12.86 21.85
C ASN A 119 1.36 -12.97 22.64
N THR A 120 2.51 -12.79 21.99
CA THR A 120 3.83 -12.91 22.62
C THR A 120 4.50 -11.57 22.95
N LEU A 121 3.78 -10.50 22.88
CA LEU A 121 4.25 -9.17 23.27
C LEU A 121 3.96 -8.87 24.74
#